data_dbf419b2be50059f580adcc7b8ef60e9
#
_entry.id   dbf419b2be50059f580adcc7b8ef60e9
#
_cell.length_a   1.000
_cell.length_b   1.000
_cell.length_c   1.000
_cell.angle_alpha   90.00
_cell.angle_beta   90.00
_cell.angle_gamma   90.00
#
_symmetry.space_group_name_H-M   'P 1'
#
loop_
_entity.id
_entity.type
_entity.pdbx_description
1 polymer ?
#
loop_
_entity_poly.entity_id
_entity_poly.type
_entity_poly.pdbx_seq_one_letter_code
_entity_poly.pdbx_strand_id
1 'polypeptide(L)'
;MKILFIAPKFSGGIGGHAARVAEKLQEHGFEIKLMHTSHLPIKKLKNPSFVALSSLKAIFGKEKYDIVHAFNVPSAFAMKYTKAKKKVLSIHGVYSEQVDALHSKTISTAAKITETKVLEWADKLTTDSKIVKKIYKEKSNVDFEFFYAPLDIKKFEKLKNVEKKEKQIIFIGRDSYEKGIDILKEIESKIDAKIIYCTDMKWEDAMENLKASRLLVIPSRMESIPQVIKEAFYLKIPIIATNVGGIPELIMNNKTGILIPPNNPKILENSINQLLLDDETSKNLADAGYEFVMNNLTWEILLPKYVKFYEDLQKS
;
A
#
# COMPACT_ATOMS: atom_id res chain seq x y z
N MET A 1 -22.45 -15.84 3.52
CA MET A 1 -21.64 -15.81 2.29
C MET A 1 -20.23 -16.27 2.62
N LYS A 2 -19.72 -17.26 1.86
CA LYS A 2 -18.40 -17.87 2.08
C LYS A 2 -17.39 -17.36 1.08
N ILE A 3 -16.33 -16.69 1.57
CA ILE A 3 -15.32 -16.03 0.75
C ILE A 3 -13.93 -16.62 1.04
N LEU A 4 -13.15 -16.87 -0.01
CA LEU A 4 -11.74 -17.23 0.12
C LEU A 4 -10.84 -16.04 -0.28
N PHE A 5 -9.95 -15.62 0.61
CA PHE A 5 -8.89 -14.65 0.31
C PHE A 5 -7.57 -15.35 0.01
N ILE A 6 -6.89 -14.91 -1.05
CA ILE A 6 -5.61 -15.46 -1.49
C ILE A 6 -4.57 -14.34 -1.55
N ALA A 7 -3.50 -14.48 -0.74
CA ALA A 7 -2.33 -13.61 -0.77
C ALA A 7 -1.08 -14.42 -0.41
N PRO A 8 0.14 -14.01 -0.84
CA PRO A 8 1.37 -14.74 -0.53
C PRO A 8 1.68 -14.86 0.96
N LYS A 9 1.25 -13.88 1.74
CA LYS A 9 1.24 -13.90 3.21
C LYS A 9 0.21 -12.87 3.68
N PHE A 10 -0.27 -13.02 4.91
CA PHE A 10 -1.25 -12.10 5.50
C PHE A 10 -0.62 -11.17 6.54
N SER A 11 0.58 -10.66 6.25
CA SER A 11 1.29 -9.69 7.09
C SER A 11 2.03 -8.67 6.22
N GLY A 12 2.05 -7.41 6.67
CA GLY A 12 2.68 -6.30 5.94
C GLY A 12 2.06 -6.03 4.56
N GLY A 13 2.22 -4.86 4.02
CA GLY A 13 1.81 -4.47 2.67
C GLY A 13 0.42 -4.98 2.25
N ILE A 14 0.33 -5.52 1.03
CA ILE A 14 -0.91 -6.04 0.43
C ILE A 14 -1.53 -7.18 1.25
N GLY A 15 -0.72 -8.10 1.75
CA GLY A 15 -1.23 -9.22 2.53
C GLY A 15 -1.77 -8.78 3.90
N GLY A 16 -1.15 -7.82 4.55
CA GLY A 16 -1.68 -7.21 5.76
C GLY A 16 -2.98 -6.43 5.51
N HIS A 17 -3.10 -5.78 4.34
CA HIS A 17 -4.37 -5.18 3.92
C HIS A 17 -5.46 -6.25 3.76
N ALA A 18 -5.18 -7.34 3.04
CA ALA A 18 -6.13 -8.45 2.86
C ALA A 18 -6.58 -9.05 4.21
N ALA A 19 -5.65 -9.23 5.16
CA ALA A 19 -5.98 -9.72 6.50
C ALA A 19 -6.95 -8.79 7.25
N ARG A 20 -6.68 -7.47 7.21
CA ARG A 20 -7.57 -6.48 7.86
C ARG A 20 -8.95 -6.42 7.22
N VAL A 21 -9.02 -6.47 5.88
CA VAL A 21 -10.31 -6.56 5.17
C VAL A 21 -11.08 -7.82 5.61
N ALA A 22 -10.38 -8.97 5.70
CA ALA A 22 -10.99 -10.21 6.16
C ALA A 22 -11.56 -10.09 7.58
N GLU A 23 -10.76 -9.57 8.52
CA GLU A 23 -11.16 -9.33 9.91
C GLU A 23 -12.42 -8.46 9.98
N LYS A 24 -12.42 -7.31 9.29
CA LYS A 24 -13.55 -6.37 9.31
C LYS A 24 -14.81 -6.94 8.68
N LEU A 25 -14.70 -7.71 7.62
CA LEU A 25 -15.84 -8.39 7.02
C LEU A 25 -16.37 -9.53 7.92
N GLN A 26 -15.50 -10.26 8.63
CA GLN A 26 -15.91 -11.27 9.59
C GLN A 26 -16.70 -10.66 10.76
N GLU A 27 -16.29 -9.49 11.27
CA GLU A 27 -17.05 -8.72 12.25
C GLU A 27 -18.47 -8.37 11.76
N HIS A 28 -18.71 -8.35 10.43
CA HIS A 28 -19.99 -8.09 9.77
C HIS A 28 -20.70 -9.34 9.26
N GLY A 29 -20.34 -10.51 9.77
CA GLY A 29 -21.06 -11.77 9.51
C GLY A 29 -20.66 -12.50 8.22
N PHE A 30 -19.58 -12.11 7.55
CA PHE A 30 -19.06 -12.86 6.41
C PHE A 30 -18.19 -14.05 6.87
N GLU A 31 -18.36 -15.20 6.25
CA GLU A 31 -17.47 -16.35 6.46
C GLU A 31 -16.24 -16.21 5.57
N ILE A 32 -15.11 -15.74 6.11
CA ILE A 32 -13.86 -15.53 5.35
C ILE A 32 -12.84 -16.59 5.72
N LYS A 33 -12.31 -17.26 4.70
CA LYS A 33 -11.14 -18.14 4.82
C LYS A 33 -9.92 -17.50 4.17
N LEU A 34 -8.75 -17.66 4.81
CA LEU A 34 -7.47 -17.22 4.28
C LEU A 34 -6.71 -18.43 3.72
N MET A 35 -6.28 -18.37 2.46
CA MET A 35 -5.44 -19.41 1.88
C MET A 35 -3.98 -19.22 2.32
N HIS A 36 -3.61 -19.84 3.43
CA HIS A 36 -2.21 -19.90 3.84
C HIS A 36 -1.45 -20.90 2.96
N THR A 37 -0.41 -20.42 2.28
CA THR A 37 0.45 -21.26 1.44
C THR A 37 1.90 -20.92 1.71
N SER A 38 2.70 -21.93 2.00
CA SER A 38 4.14 -21.80 2.15
C SER A 38 4.79 -21.41 0.81
N HIS A 39 5.96 -20.81 0.89
CA HIS A 39 6.80 -20.53 -0.27
C HIS A 39 8.26 -20.79 0.12
N LEU A 40 9.09 -21.07 -0.87
CA LEU A 40 10.52 -21.25 -0.63
C LEU A 40 11.16 -19.93 -0.17
N PRO A 41 12.01 -19.92 0.86
CA PRO A 41 12.62 -18.70 1.40
C PRO A 41 13.71 -18.09 0.51
N ILE A 42 13.86 -18.58 -0.71
CA ILE A 42 14.84 -18.12 -1.69
C ILE A 42 14.24 -16.95 -2.48
N LYS A 43 14.89 -15.77 -2.43
CA LYS A 43 14.37 -14.52 -3.00
C LYS A 43 13.81 -14.66 -4.44
N LYS A 44 14.56 -15.33 -5.35
CA LYS A 44 14.16 -15.54 -6.75
C LYS A 44 13.05 -16.58 -6.94
N LEU A 45 12.88 -17.52 -6.02
CA LEU A 45 11.90 -18.61 -6.10
C LEU A 45 10.63 -18.36 -5.28
N LYS A 46 10.58 -17.29 -4.51
CA LYS A 46 9.46 -16.96 -3.62
C LYS A 46 8.13 -16.89 -4.36
N ASN A 47 8.02 -16.06 -5.38
CA ASN A 47 6.77 -15.94 -6.15
C ASN A 47 6.46 -17.18 -7.00
N PRO A 48 7.41 -17.77 -7.76
CA PRO A 48 7.17 -19.01 -8.51
C PRO A 48 6.70 -20.17 -7.63
N SER A 49 7.34 -20.40 -6.47
CA SER A 49 6.93 -21.47 -5.55
C SER A 49 5.57 -21.22 -4.93
N PHE A 50 5.25 -19.96 -4.57
CA PHE A 50 3.92 -19.60 -4.11
C PHE A 50 2.86 -19.89 -5.17
N VAL A 51 3.09 -19.47 -6.43
CA VAL A 51 2.17 -19.73 -7.55
C VAL A 51 1.91 -21.23 -7.71
N ALA A 52 2.98 -22.04 -7.75
CA ALA A 52 2.85 -23.50 -7.91
C ALA A 52 2.07 -24.14 -6.76
N LEU A 53 2.50 -23.90 -5.50
CA LEU A 53 1.89 -24.53 -4.32
C LEU A 53 0.46 -24.05 -4.07
N SER A 54 0.17 -22.77 -4.27
CA SER A 54 -1.20 -22.25 -4.09
C SER A 54 -2.14 -22.75 -5.19
N SER A 55 -1.66 -22.87 -6.44
CA SER A 55 -2.45 -23.43 -7.54
C SER A 55 -2.76 -24.90 -7.30
N LEU A 56 -1.78 -25.71 -6.87
CA LEU A 56 -2.03 -27.12 -6.50
C LEU A 56 -3.06 -27.22 -5.38
N LYS A 57 -2.91 -26.40 -4.33
CA LYS A 57 -3.89 -26.36 -3.24
C LYS A 57 -5.30 -25.99 -3.71
N ALA A 58 -5.41 -25.08 -4.69
CA ALA A 58 -6.69 -24.72 -5.28
C ALA A 58 -7.29 -25.85 -6.15
N ILE A 59 -6.47 -26.51 -6.97
CA ILE A 59 -6.89 -27.62 -7.85
C ILE A 59 -7.44 -28.79 -7.04
N PHE A 60 -6.72 -29.21 -6.00
CA PHE A 60 -7.11 -30.34 -5.13
C PHE A 60 -8.11 -29.96 -4.04
N GLY A 61 -8.41 -28.67 -3.89
CA GLY A 61 -9.39 -28.19 -2.93
C GLY A 61 -10.80 -28.66 -3.25
N LYS A 62 -11.48 -29.26 -2.25
CA LYS A 62 -12.87 -29.75 -2.41
C LYS A 62 -13.91 -28.69 -2.09
N GLU A 63 -13.54 -27.65 -1.34
CA GLU A 63 -14.46 -26.61 -0.91
C GLU A 63 -14.92 -25.73 -2.08
N LYS A 64 -16.18 -25.30 -1.99
CA LYS A 64 -16.77 -24.31 -2.90
C LYS A 64 -16.98 -23.00 -2.14
N TYR A 65 -16.78 -21.90 -2.82
CA TYR A 65 -16.93 -20.55 -2.27
C TYR A 65 -17.95 -19.76 -3.08
N ASP A 66 -18.60 -18.80 -2.45
CA ASP A 66 -19.41 -17.83 -3.18
C ASP A 66 -18.47 -16.89 -3.95
N ILE A 67 -17.42 -16.39 -3.27
CA ILE A 67 -16.42 -15.50 -3.86
C ILE A 67 -15.01 -16.00 -3.55
N VAL A 68 -14.11 -15.91 -4.51
CA VAL A 68 -12.66 -15.96 -4.30
C VAL A 68 -12.04 -14.61 -4.64
N HIS A 69 -11.25 -14.05 -3.74
CA HIS A 69 -10.56 -12.76 -3.94
C HIS A 69 -9.04 -12.93 -3.83
N ALA A 70 -8.35 -12.68 -4.94
CA ALA A 70 -6.89 -12.67 -5.04
C ALA A 70 -6.36 -11.24 -4.92
N PHE A 71 -5.31 -11.02 -4.12
CA PHE A 71 -4.81 -9.69 -3.80
C PHE A 71 -3.52 -9.29 -4.54
N ASN A 72 -3.15 -9.99 -5.59
CA ASN A 72 -2.06 -9.63 -6.53
C ASN A 72 -2.01 -10.60 -7.71
N VAL A 73 -1.19 -10.28 -8.73
CA VAL A 73 -0.99 -11.12 -9.91
C VAL A 73 -0.56 -12.56 -9.57
N PRO A 74 0.41 -12.84 -8.67
CA PRO A 74 0.74 -14.22 -8.27
C PRO A 74 -0.43 -15.00 -7.66
N SER A 75 -1.31 -14.35 -6.92
CA SER A 75 -2.48 -15.00 -6.30
C SER A 75 -3.58 -15.34 -7.30
N ALA A 76 -3.62 -14.65 -8.45
CA ALA A 76 -4.61 -14.89 -9.50
C ALA A 76 -4.54 -16.31 -10.08
N PHE A 77 -3.36 -16.94 -10.05
CA PHE A 77 -3.22 -18.33 -10.51
C PHE A 77 -4.02 -19.31 -9.64
N ALA A 78 -3.92 -19.19 -8.32
CA ALA A 78 -4.73 -20.00 -7.42
C ALA A 78 -6.23 -19.64 -7.54
N MET A 79 -6.58 -18.36 -7.68
CA MET A 79 -7.94 -17.91 -7.93
C MET A 79 -8.54 -18.59 -9.16
N LYS A 80 -7.77 -18.70 -10.26
CA LYS A 80 -8.23 -19.35 -11.49
C LYS A 80 -8.79 -20.76 -11.26
N TYR A 81 -8.10 -21.56 -10.43
CA TYR A 81 -8.43 -22.96 -10.19
C TYR A 81 -9.36 -23.17 -8.97
N THR A 82 -9.61 -22.12 -8.18
CA THR A 82 -10.54 -22.21 -7.06
C THR A 82 -11.97 -22.34 -7.55
N LYS A 83 -12.74 -23.27 -6.94
CA LYS A 83 -14.17 -23.46 -7.20
C LYS A 83 -14.96 -22.34 -6.50
N ALA A 84 -15.34 -21.31 -7.24
CA ALA A 84 -16.10 -20.17 -6.73
C ALA A 84 -17.12 -19.69 -7.77
N LYS A 85 -18.23 -19.08 -7.33
CA LYS A 85 -19.24 -18.49 -8.21
C LYS A 85 -18.73 -17.21 -8.85
N LYS A 86 -18.01 -16.37 -8.09
CA LYS A 86 -17.42 -15.10 -8.53
C LYS A 86 -15.93 -15.03 -8.17
N LYS A 87 -15.17 -14.42 -9.04
CA LYS A 87 -13.71 -14.23 -8.90
C LYS A 87 -13.37 -12.75 -8.90
N VAL A 88 -12.65 -12.31 -7.89
CA VAL A 88 -12.20 -10.92 -7.72
C VAL A 88 -10.67 -10.88 -7.71
N LEU A 89 -10.10 -9.93 -8.43
CA LEU A 89 -8.65 -9.70 -8.42
C LEU A 89 -8.35 -8.24 -8.06
N SER A 90 -7.61 -8.03 -6.98
CA SER A 90 -7.07 -6.73 -6.60
C SER A 90 -5.67 -6.52 -7.18
N ILE A 91 -5.47 -5.36 -7.80
CA ILE A 91 -4.17 -4.90 -8.32
C ILE A 91 -3.80 -3.59 -7.59
N HIS A 92 -2.65 -3.61 -6.91
CA HIS A 92 -2.16 -2.50 -6.07
C HIS A 92 -0.98 -1.75 -6.70
N GLY A 93 -0.79 -1.84 -7.99
CA GLY A 93 0.26 -1.21 -8.77
C GLY A 93 0.33 -1.86 -10.15
N VAL A 94 0.92 -1.19 -11.13
CA VAL A 94 1.12 -1.78 -12.47
C VAL A 94 2.24 -2.81 -12.36
N TYR A 95 1.86 -4.09 -12.34
CA TYR A 95 2.78 -5.20 -12.08
C TYR A 95 3.94 -5.25 -13.09
N SER A 96 3.63 -5.07 -14.37
CA SER A 96 4.63 -5.06 -15.43
C SER A 96 5.63 -3.92 -15.29
N GLU A 97 5.21 -2.73 -14.85
CA GLU A 97 6.11 -1.59 -14.63
C GLU A 97 7.02 -1.83 -13.42
N GLN A 98 6.48 -2.44 -12.35
CA GLN A 98 7.27 -2.83 -11.19
C GLN A 98 8.33 -3.89 -11.53
N VAL A 99 8.00 -4.83 -12.42
CA VAL A 99 8.94 -5.85 -12.91
C VAL A 99 9.97 -5.22 -13.85
N ASP A 100 9.56 -4.30 -14.72
CA ASP A 100 10.45 -3.61 -15.69
C ASP A 100 11.55 -2.81 -14.98
N ALA A 101 11.20 -2.16 -13.87
CA ALA A 101 12.14 -1.41 -13.05
C ALA A 101 13.21 -2.27 -12.35
N LEU A 102 12.95 -3.58 -12.17
CA LEU A 102 13.79 -4.47 -11.34
C LEU A 102 14.43 -5.63 -12.10
N HIS A 103 14.04 -5.86 -13.37
CA HIS A 103 14.42 -7.06 -14.11
C HIS A 103 14.73 -6.76 -15.59
N SER A 104 15.25 -7.77 -16.30
CA SER A 104 15.57 -7.68 -17.74
C SER A 104 14.31 -7.55 -18.62
N LYS A 105 14.48 -7.00 -19.83
CA LYS A 105 13.40 -6.83 -20.83
C LYS A 105 12.60 -8.10 -21.10
N THR A 106 13.26 -9.27 -21.12
CA THR A 106 12.59 -10.57 -21.36
C THR A 106 11.61 -10.91 -20.24
N ILE A 107 12.02 -10.70 -18.97
CA ILE A 107 11.16 -10.95 -17.80
C ILE A 107 10.00 -9.94 -17.77
N SER A 108 10.26 -8.69 -18.13
CA SER A 108 9.25 -7.65 -18.24
C SER A 108 8.19 -7.97 -19.28
N THR A 109 8.58 -8.45 -20.47
CA THR A 109 7.64 -8.87 -21.51
C THR A 109 6.76 -10.04 -21.05
N ALA A 110 7.36 -11.04 -20.40
CA ALA A 110 6.60 -12.15 -19.83
C ALA A 110 5.63 -11.68 -18.73
N ALA A 111 6.03 -10.70 -17.91
CA ALA A 111 5.18 -10.11 -16.88
C ALA A 111 3.98 -9.38 -17.51
N LYS A 112 4.16 -8.62 -18.59
CA LYS A 112 3.06 -7.94 -19.33
C LYS A 112 2.03 -8.94 -19.87
N ILE A 113 2.50 -10.01 -20.53
CA ILE A 113 1.61 -11.06 -21.06
C ILE A 113 0.85 -11.74 -19.93
N THR A 114 1.55 -12.05 -18.84
CA THR A 114 0.95 -12.67 -17.66
C THR A 114 -0.10 -11.77 -17.03
N GLU A 115 0.22 -10.50 -16.84
CA GLU A 115 -0.67 -9.50 -16.27
C GLU A 115 -1.97 -9.40 -17.09
N THR A 116 -1.88 -9.22 -18.40
CA THR A 116 -3.07 -9.16 -19.27
C THR A 116 -3.95 -10.41 -19.12
N LYS A 117 -3.34 -11.61 -19.15
CA LYS A 117 -4.09 -12.87 -19.00
C LYS A 117 -4.78 -13.04 -17.66
N VAL A 118 -4.15 -12.64 -16.56
CA VAL A 118 -4.76 -12.84 -15.23
C VAL A 118 -5.93 -11.89 -14.97
N LEU A 119 -5.96 -10.71 -15.62
CA LEU A 119 -7.10 -9.80 -15.55
C LEU A 119 -8.36 -10.44 -16.12
N GLU A 120 -8.24 -11.21 -17.20
CA GLU A 120 -9.36 -11.92 -17.85
C GLU A 120 -9.96 -13.05 -17.01
N TRP A 121 -9.26 -13.51 -15.95
CA TRP A 121 -9.75 -14.59 -15.09
C TRP A 121 -10.68 -14.11 -13.97
N ALA A 122 -10.83 -12.82 -13.81
CA ALA A 122 -11.65 -12.23 -12.76
C ALA A 122 -12.97 -11.67 -13.32
N ASP A 123 -14.05 -11.91 -12.61
CA ASP A 123 -15.37 -11.31 -12.89
C ASP A 123 -15.39 -9.82 -12.49
N LYS A 124 -14.58 -9.46 -11.48
CA LYS A 124 -14.40 -8.08 -11.02
C LYS A 124 -12.93 -7.80 -10.68
N LEU A 125 -12.50 -6.60 -11.05
CA LEU A 125 -11.18 -6.08 -10.76
C LEU A 125 -11.28 -4.93 -9.77
N THR A 126 -10.38 -4.89 -8.77
CA THR A 126 -10.34 -3.82 -7.77
C THR A 126 -8.94 -3.24 -7.63
N THR A 127 -8.86 -1.98 -7.23
CA THR A 127 -7.58 -1.30 -6.93
C THR A 127 -7.78 -0.28 -5.82
N ASP A 128 -6.71 0.04 -5.11
CA ASP A 128 -6.65 1.10 -4.11
C ASP A 128 -5.99 2.39 -4.62
N SER A 129 -5.68 2.46 -5.92
CA SER A 129 -5.05 3.62 -6.58
C SER A 129 -5.84 4.07 -7.80
N LYS A 130 -6.20 5.36 -7.82
CA LYS A 130 -6.87 5.99 -8.97
C LYS A 130 -5.96 6.05 -10.19
N ILE A 131 -4.64 6.24 -9.98
CA ILE A 131 -3.69 6.25 -11.08
C ILE A 131 -3.57 4.87 -11.73
N VAL A 132 -3.59 3.79 -10.94
CA VAL A 132 -3.61 2.42 -11.45
C VAL A 132 -4.87 2.18 -12.27
N LYS A 133 -6.06 2.54 -11.75
CA LYS A 133 -7.32 2.47 -12.48
C LYS A 133 -7.24 3.23 -13.83
N LYS A 134 -6.71 4.46 -13.81
CA LYS A 134 -6.54 5.29 -15.01
C LYS A 134 -5.63 4.63 -16.05
N ILE A 135 -4.46 4.13 -15.62
CA ILE A 135 -3.47 3.50 -16.51
C ILE A 135 -4.08 2.28 -17.22
N TYR A 136 -4.76 1.38 -16.50
CA TYR A 136 -5.37 0.21 -17.13
C TYR A 136 -6.55 0.59 -18.04
N LYS A 137 -7.33 1.62 -17.69
CA LYS A 137 -8.39 2.13 -18.56
C LYS A 137 -7.82 2.65 -19.88
N GLU A 138 -6.73 3.42 -19.83
CA GLU A 138 -6.10 4.00 -21.02
C GLU A 138 -5.34 2.96 -21.86
N LYS A 139 -4.59 2.04 -21.22
CA LYS A 139 -3.75 1.08 -21.94
C LYS A 139 -4.50 -0.14 -22.47
N SER A 140 -5.54 -0.59 -21.81
CA SER A 140 -6.20 -1.88 -22.07
C SER A 140 -7.72 -1.82 -22.06
N ASN A 141 -8.30 -0.65 -21.91
CA ASN A 141 -9.75 -0.42 -21.73
C ASN A 141 -10.37 -1.28 -20.61
N VAL A 142 -9.58 -1.65 -19.62
CA VAL A 142 -10.00 -2.43 -18.45
C VAL A 142 -10.43 -1.46 -17.35
N ASP A 143 -11.59 -1.71 -16.74
CA ASP A 143 -12.10 -0.89 -15.64
C ASP A 143 -11.95 -1.61 -14.30
N PHE A 144 -11.69 -0.82 -13.26
CA PHE A 144 -11.49 -1.28 -11.90
C PHE A 144 -12.49 -0.61 -10.96
N GLU A 145 -13.05 -1.36 -10.04
CA GLU A 145 -13.66 -0.81 -8.83
C GLU A 145 -12.57 -0.20 -7.93
N PHE A 146 -12.80 0.99 -7.43
CA PHE A 146 -11.82 1.71 -6.63
C PHE A 146 -12.22 1.77 -5.15
N PHE A 147 -11.31 1.31 -4.28
CA PHE A 147 -11.45 1.39 -2.83
C PHE A 147 -10.13 1.82 -2.21
N TYR A 148 -10.09 2.95 -1.52
CA TYR A 148 -8.93 3.23 -0.69
C TYR A 148 -8.71 2.11 0.34
N ALA A 149 -7.43 1.75 0.57
CA ALA A 149 -7.08 0.89 1.69
C ALA A 149 -7.27 1.67 3.00
N PRO A 150 -8.17 1.25 3.92
CA PRO A 150 -8.44 2.00 5.14
C PRO A 150 -7.26 2.01 6.11
N LEU A 151 -7.18 3.08 6.92
CA LEU A 151 -6.29 3.15 8.07
C LEU A 151 -6.96 2.47 9.28
N ASP A 152 -6.22 1.61 9.96
CA ASP A 152 -6.63 1.00 11.22
C ASP A 152 -6.17 1.86 12.39
N ILE A 153 -7.03 2.79 12.82
CA ILE A 153 -6.70 3.73 13.89
C ILE A 153 -6.56 3.05 15.25
N LYS A 154 -7.25 1.91 15.51
CA LYS A 154 -7.17 1.19 16.78
C LYS A 154 -5.75 0.67 17.10
N LYS A 155 -4.92 0.47 16.09
CA LYS A 155 -3.52 0.05 16.31
C LYS A 155 -2.71 1.11 17.04
N PHE A 156 -3.04 2.39 16.86
CA PHE A 156 -2.31 3.50 17.46
C PHE A 156 -2.58 3.65 18.95
N GLU A 157 -3.69 3.10 19.47
CA GLU A 157 -4.01 3.09 20.90
C GLU A 157 -2.96 2.34 21.75
N LYS A 158 -2.23 1.43 21.13
CA LYS A 158 -1.18 0.62 21.77
C LYS A 158 0.19 1.30 21.81
N LEU A 159 0.35 2.42 21.12
CA LEU A 159 1.61 3.13 21.06
C LEU A 159 1.88 3.86 22.37
N LYS A 160 3.15 3.83 22.77
CA LYS A 160 3.59 4.58 23.94
C LYS A 160 3.43 6.08 23.73
N ASN A 161 3.27 6.79 24.82
CA ASN A 161 3.41 8.22 24.80
C ASN A 161 4.90 8.55 24.71
N VAL A 162 5.30 9.24 23.64
CA VAL A 162 6.68 9.63 23.37
C VAL A 162 6.77 11.14 23.26
N GLU A 163 7.86 11.69 23.81
CA GLU A 163 8.15 13.12 23.71
C GLU A 163 8.57 13.49 22.29
N LYS A 164 8.06 14.62 21.80
CA LYS A 164 8.42 15.17 20.50
C LYS A 164 9.84 15.73 20.53
N LYS A 165 10.63 15.39 19.52
CA LYS A 165 12.02 15.84 19.39
C LYS A 165 12.10 16.90 18.29
N GLU A 166 12.36 18.13 18.69
CA GLU A 166 12.32 19.30 17.81
C GLU A 166 13.28 19.20 16.61
N LYS A 167 14.46 18.60 16.80
CA LYS A 167 15.46 18.40 15.75
C LYS A 167 15.53 16.93 15.31
N GLN A 168 14.38 16.30 15.02
CA GLN A 168 14.32 14.94 14.47
C GLN A 168 13.35 14.87 13.30
N ILE A 169 13.83 14.34 12.17
CA ILE A 169 13.01 13.97 11.02
C ILE A 169 13.12 12.47 10.78
N ILE A 170 12.19 11.89 10.01
CA ILE A 170 12.13 10.45 9.85
C ILE A 170 11.90 10.03 8.40
N PHE A 171 12.54 8.95 8.01
CA PHE A 171 12.26 8.14 6.82
C PHE A 171 11.75 6.77 7.27
N ILE A 172 10.64 6.30 6.68
CA ILE A 172 10.10 4.96 6.93
C ILE A 172 9.89 4.26 5.60
N GLY A 173 10.62 3.16 5.38
CA GLY A 173 10.54 2.39 4.14
C GLY A 173 11.68 1.40 4.01
N ARG A 174 11.66 0.55 2.99
CA ARG A 174 12.77 -0.37 2.70
C ARG A 174 14.01 0.41 2.28
N ASP A 175 15.19 -0.11 2.62
CA ASP A 175 16.43 0.40 2.03
C ASP A 175 16.53 -0.13 0.58
N SER A 176 16.06 0.67 -0.37
CA SER A 176 15.99 0.29 -1.77
C SER A 176 15.96 1.52 -2.67
N TYR A 177 16.44 1.36 -3.90
CA TYR A 177 16.52 2.44 -4.90
C TYR A 177 15.17 3.13 -5.14
N GLU A 178 14.08 2.36 -5.22
CA GLU A 178 12.75 2.92 -5.44
C GLU A 178 12.27 3.83 -4.31
N LYS A 179 12.79 3.64 -3.09
CA LYS A 179 12.43 4.47 -1.92
C LYS A 179 13.27 5.74 -1.78
N GLY A 180 14.32 5.88 -2.56
CA GLY A 180 15.12 7.11 -2.64
C GLY A 180 15.89 7.46 -1.35
N ILE A 181 16.17 6.47 -0.49
CA ILE A 181 16.91 6.68 0.76
C ILE A 181 18.32 7.24 0.50
N ASP A 182 18.92 6.90 -0.64
CA ASP A 182 20.19 7.42 -1.10
C ASP A 182 20.17 8.94 -1.31
N ILE A 183 19.07 9.51 -1.83
CA ILE A 183 18.87 10.96 -2.00
C ILE A 183 18.88 11.66 -0.64
N LEU A 184 18.21 11.06 0.35
CA LEU A 184 18.17 11.64 1.69
C LEU A 184 19.53 11.57 2.40
N LYS A 185 20.26 10.44 2.23
CA LYS A 185 21.63 10.29 2.74
C LYS A 185 22.61 11.30 2.11
N GLU A 186 22.45 11.63 0.83
CA GLU A 186 23.27 12.62 0.12
C GLU A 186 23.20 14.02 0.76
N ILE A 187 22.03 14.40 1.26
CA ILE A 187 21.81 15.73 1.84
C ILE A 187 21.86 15.76 3.37
N GLU A 188 22.06 14.62 4.03
CA GLU A 188 21.96 14.47 5.49
C GLU A 188 22.78 15.51 6.26
N SER A 189 24.04 15.76 5.83
CA SER A 189 24.93 16.73 6.47
C SER A 189 24.50 18.21 6.30
N LYS A 190 23.51 18.48 5.44
CA LYS A 190 22.97 19.82 5.15
C LYS A 190 21.63 20.07 5.83
N ILE A 191 21.10 19.09 6.56
CA ILE A 191 19.84 19.19 7.29
C ILE A 191 20.11 19.52 8.74
N ASP A 192 19.48 20.58 9.27
CA ASP A 192 19.60 20.97 10.69
C ASP A 192 18.68 20.10 11.58
N ALA A 193 18.72 18.79 11.39
CA ALA A 193 18.01 17.83 12.20
C ALA A 193 18.63 16.42 12.10
N LYS A 194 18.48 15.62 13.13
CA LYS A 194 18.82 14.19 13.09
C LYS A 194 17.83 13.45 12.22
N ILE A 195 18.32 12.64 11.28
CA ILE A 195 17.47 11.76 10.45
C ILE A 195 17.41 10.38 11.07
N ILE A 196 16.20 9.87 11.29
CA ILE A 196 15.95 8.49 11.72
C ILE A 196 15.53 7.66 10.51
N TYR A 197 16.29 6.61 10.23
CA TYR A 197 16.00 5.66 9.13
C TYR A 197 15.34 4.40 9.68
N CYS A 198 14.04 4.25 9.47
CA CYS A 198 13.28 3.05 9.85
C CYS A 198 13.15 2.12 8.64
N THR A 199 14.14 1.24 8.42
CA THR A 199 14.17 0.37 7.22
C THR A 199 13.65 -1.03 7.49
N ASP A 200 13.93 -1.63 8.64
CA ASP A 200 13.53 -2.99 9.04
C ASP A 200 13.01 -3.04 10.48
N MET A 201 12.31 -1.99 10.89
CA MET A 201 11.71 -1.90 12.23
C MET A 201 10.35 -2.60 12.29
N LYS A 202 9.97 -3.01 13.51
CA LYS A 202 8.58 -3.35 13.82
C LYS A 202 7.70 -2.11 13.64
N TRP A 203 6.44 -2.35 13.31
CA TRP A 203 5.51 -1.24 13.05
C TRP A 203 5.37 -0.32 14.26
N GLU A 204 5.24 -0.87 15.46
CA GLU A 204 5.10 -0.12 16.71
C GLU A 204 6.29 0.82 16.94
N ASP A 205 7.51 0.29 16.82
CA ASP A 205 8.75 1.06 17.00
C ASP A 205 8.87 2.17 15.94
N ALA A 206 8.50 1.89 14.69
CA ALA A 206 8.51 2.87 13.60
C ALA A 206 7.48 3.99 13.86
N MET A 207 6.28 3.66 14.35
CA MET A 207 5.24 4.64 14.65
C MET A 207 5.57 5.47 15.90
N GLU A 208 6.20 4.89 16.92
CA GLU A 208 6.71 5.66 18.08
C GLU A 208 7.80 6.65 17.64
N ASN A 209 8.73 6.25 16.76
CA ASN A 209 9.70 7.17 16.18
C ASN A 209 9.04 8.24 15.29
N LEU A 210 8.01 7.87 14.51
CA LEU A 210 7.25 8.83 13.71
C LEU A 210 6.57 9.87 14.60
N LYS A 211 5.89 9.41 15.65
CA LYS A 211 5.22 10.29 16.65
C LYS A 211 6.22 11.24 17.33
N ALA A 212 7.45 10.80 17.56
CA ALA A 212 8.51 11.61 18.16
C ALA A 212 9.15 12.61 17.17
N SER A 213 8.90 12.48 15.86
CA SER A 213 9.58 13.27 14.82
C SER A 213 8.80 14.52 14.44
N ARG A 214 9.52 15.54 13.98
CA ARG A 214 8.96 16.81 13.48
C ARG A 214 8.36 16.66 12.07
N LEU A 215 8.92 15.77 11.25
CA LEU A 215 8.64 15.68 9.82
C LEU A 215 8.87 14.28 9.31
N LEU A 216 7.95 13.76 8.48
CA LEU A 216 8.16 12.57 7.65
C LEU A 216 8.66 12.97 6.27
N VAL A 217 9.72 12.32 5.79
CA VAL A 217 10.27 12.53 4.45
C VAL A 217 10.13 11.27 3.61
N ILE A 218 9.55 11.41 2.41
CA ILE A 218 9.32 10.31 1.45
C ILE A 218 9.96 10.68 0.09
N PRO A 219 11.27 10.43 -0.10
CA PRO A 219 11.99 10.82 -1.31
C PRO A 219 11.87 9.79 -2.44
N SER A 220 10.80 9.04 -2.48
CA SER A 220 10.62 7.86 -3.35
C SER A 220 10.70 8.22 -4.84
N ARG A 221 11.26 7.30 -5.63
CA ARG A 221 11.23 7.34 -7.10
C ARG A 221 10.01 6.64 -7.67
N MET A 222 9.47 5.68 -6.93
CA MET A 222 8.29 4.90 -7.32
C MET A 222 7.45 4.56 -6.09
N GLU A 223 6.14 4.79 -6.18
CA GLU A 223 5.16 4.41 -5.15
C GLU A 223 3.84 3.97 -5.81
N SER A 224 3.12 3.09 -5.12
CA SER A 224 1.68 2.93 -5.37
C SER A 224 0.91 3.87 -4.45
N ILE A 225 0.44 3.36 -3.31
CA ILE A 225 -0.22 4.16 -2.25
C ILE A 225 0.52 3.90 -0.92
N PRO A 226 1.44 4.79 -0.50
CA PRO A 226 2.21 4.59 0.72
C PRO A 226 1.33 4.66 1.97
N GLN A 227 1.28 3.58 2.77
CA GLN A 227 0.48 3.55 4.00
C GLN A 227 0.99 4.56 5.03
N VAL A 228 2.31 4.77 5.09
CA VAL A 228 2.95 5.69 6.03
C VAL A 228 2.45 7.13 5.93
N ILE A 229 1.96 7.57 4.77
CA ILE A 229 1.32 8.89 4.61
C ILE A 229 0.06 8.98 5.49
N LYS A 230 -0.79 7.96 5.47
CA LYS A 230 -2.01 7.92 6.28
C LYS A 230 -1.69 7.81 7.77
N GLU A 231 -0.63 7.06 8.09
CA GLU A 231 -0.12 6.92 9.46
C GLU A 231 0.41 8.26 9.99
N ALA A 232 1.18 8.99 9.19
CA ALA A 232 1.68 10.32 9.54
C ALA A 232 0.54 11.35 9.66
N PHE A 233 -0.41 11.34 8.76
CA PHE A 233 -1.61 12.18 8.86
C PHE A 233 -2.36 11.96 10.18
N TYR A 234 -2.59 10.70 10.56
CA TYR A 234 -3.26 10.37 11.80
C TYR A 234 -2.47 10.83 13.05
N LEU A 235 -1.16 10.74 13.00
CA LEU A 235 -0.27 11.20 14.07
C LEU A 235 0.00 12.72 14.04
N LYS A 236 -0.62 13.45 13.10
CA LYS A 236 -0.39 14.89 12.90
C LYS A 236 1.08 15.23 12.67
N ILE A 237 1.75 14.43 11.82
CA ILE A 237 3.12 14.68 11.40
C ILE A 237 3.10 15.26 9.99
N PRO A 238 3.67 16.46 9.76
CA PRO A 238 3.76 17.05 8.42
C PRO A 238 4.63 16.17 7.51
N ILE A 239 4.38 16.24 6.20
CA ILE A 239 5.00 15.35 5.23
C ILE A 239 5.60 16.17 4.09
N ILE A 240 6.85 15.84 3.73
CA ILE A 240 7.44 16.18 2.44
C ILE A 240 7.60 14.89 1.65
N ALA A 241 7.04 14.85 0.44
CA ALA A 241 7.09 13.67 -0.41
C ALA A 241 7.33 14.04 -1.87
N THR A 242 7.88 13.11 -2.63
CA THR A 242 8.00 13.26 -4.08
C THR A 242 6.65 13.09 -4.78
N ASN A 243 6.45 13.84 -5.86
CA ASN A 243 5.26 13.77 -6.71
C ASN A 243 5.36 12.58 -7.69
N VAL A 244 5.24 11.34 -7.15
CA VAL A 244 5.32 10.10 -7.95
C VAL A 244 4.18 9.13 -7.61
N GLY A 245 3.77 8.35 -8.59
CA GLY A 245 2.78 7.29 -8.43
C GLY A 245 1.49 7.80 -7.77
N GLY A 246 1.02 7.10 -6.76
CA GLY A 246 -0.20 7.43 -6.02
C GLY A 246 0.01 8.39 -4.83
N ILE A 247 1.20 8.94 -4.61
CA ILE A 247 1.43 9.95 -3.55
C ILE A 247 0.49 11.16 -3.73
N PRO A 248 0.31 11.74 -4.95
CA PRO A 248 -0.60 12.86 -5.16
C PRO A 248 -2.08 12.53 -4.96
N GLU A 249 -2.43 11.26 -4.83
CA GLU A 249 -3.80 10.87 -4.47
C GLU A 249 -4.10 11.11 -2.98
N LEU A 250 -3.07 11.12 -2.15
CA LEU A 250 -3.17 11.31 -0.70
C LEU A 250 -2.76 12.72 -0.28
N ILE A 251 -1.74 13.30 -0.92
CA ILE A 251 -1.19 14.61 -0.57
C ILE A 251 -1.67 15.66 -1.56
N MET A 252 -2.41 16.63 -1.06
CA MET A 252 -2.70 17.88 -1.77
C MET A 252 -1.58 18.86 -1.48
N ASN A 253 -0.80 19.22 -2.53
CA ASN A 253 0.39 20.07 -2.38
C ASN A 253 0.07 21.39 -1.66
N ASN A 254 0.92 21.76 -0.71
CA ASN A 254 0.80 22.94 0.16
C ASN A 254 -0.52 23.00 0.99
N LYS A 255 -1.28 21.92 1.05
CA LYS A 255 -2.51 21.85 1.86
C LYS A 255 -2.42 20.75 2.91
N THR A 256 -2.10 19.52 2.53
CA THR A 256 -1.96 18.38 3.45
C THR A 256 -0.52 17.86 3.54
N GLY A 257 0.40 18.44 2.78
CA GLY A 257 1.82 18.12 2.74
C GLY A 257 2.49 18.86 1.59
N ILE A 258 3.79 18.70 1.46
CA ILE A 258 4.60 19.31 0.40
C ILE A 258 4.97 18.24 -0.62
N LEU A 259 4.65 18.49 -1.90
CA LEU A 259 5.07 17.65 -3.03
C LEU A 259 6.25 18.29 -3.76
N ILE A 260 7.29 17.51 -3.96
CA ILE A 260 8.50 17.92 -4.68
C ILE A 260 8.75 17.03 -5.91
N PRO A 261 9.51 17.50 -6.92
CA PRO A 261 9.97 16.64 -8.02
C PRO A 261 10.86 15.49 -7.51
N PRO A 262 10.74 14.27 -8.07
CA PRO A 262 11.66 13.18 -7.73
C PRO A 262 13.08 13.46 -8.21
N ASN A 263 14.06 12.78 -7.61
CA ASN A 263 15.49 12.90 -7.96
C ASN A 263 16.05 14.33 -7.88
N ASN A 264 15.56 15.13 -6.93
CA ASN A 264 16.04 16.50 -6.75
C ASN A 264 16.48 16.73 -5.30
N PRO A 265 17.72 16.34 -4.94
CA PRO A 265 18.26 16.51 -3.58
C PRO A 265 18.24 17.96 -3.10
N LYS A 266 18.47 18.94 -4.00
CA LYS A 266 18.51 20.35 -3.61
C LYS A 266 17.13 20.90 -3.22
N ILE A 267 16.08 20.56 -3.97
CA ILE A 267 14.71 20.96 -3.59
C ILE A 267 14.31 20.26 -2.30
N LEU A 268 14.66 18.97 -2.13
CA LEU A 268 14.39 18.22 -0.90
C LEU A 268 15.05 18.87 0.32
N GLU A 269 16.35 19.20 0.24
CA GLU A 269 17.10 19.90 1.28
C GLU A 269 16.43 21.22 1.67
N ASN A 270 16.15 22.07 0.68
CA ASN A 270 15.52 23.36 0.91
C ASN A 270 14.15 23.24 1.56
N SER A 271 13.30 22.33 1.06
CA SER A 271 11.96 22.11 1.59
C SER A 271 11.99 21.62 3.04
N ILE A 272 12.92 20.72 3.38
CA ILE A 272 13.09 20.23 4.75
C ILE A 272 13.50 21.37 5.67
N ASN A 273 14.57 22.10 5.33
CA ASN A 273 15.09 23.17 6.19
C ASN A 273 14.07 24.32 6.35
N GLN A 274 13.33 24.67 5.30
CA GLN A 274 12.26 25.67 5.39
C GLN A 274 11.14 25.22 6.34
N LEU A 275 10.66 23.99 6.18
CA LEU A 275 9.55 23.49 6.99
C LEU A 275 9.93 23.26 8.47
N LEU A 276 11.20 22.97 8.75
CA LEU A 276 11.71 22.88 10.13
C LEU A 276 11.70 24.25 10.86
N LEU A 277 11.79 25.36 10.12
CA LEU A 277 11.77 26.72 10.66
C LEU A 277 10.37 27.34 10.69
N ASP A 278 9.38 26.72 10.05
CA ASP A 278 8.02 27.24 9.92
C ASP A 278 7.02 26.37 10.68
N ASP A 279 6.86 26.68 11.97
CA ASP A 279 5.95 25.96 12.86
C ASP A 279 4.47 26.11 12.46
N GLU A 280 4.08 27.27 11.95
CA GLU A 280 2.71 27.56 11.55
C GLU A 280 2.34 26.72 10.32
N THR A 281 3.14 26.76 9.27
CA THR A 281 2.92 25.91 8.08
C THR A 281 2.95 24.43 8.43
N SER A 282 3.92 23.99 9.24
CA SER A 282 4.03 22.61 9.71
C SER A 282 2.74 22.13 10.40
N LYS A 283 2.22 22.95 11.31
CA LYS A 283 0.97 22.65 12.03
C LYS A 283 -0.23 22.63 11.09
N ASN A 284 -0.37 23.61 10.21
CA ASN A 284 -1.50 23.68 9.28
C ASN A 284 -1.55 22.47 8.33
N LEU A 285 -0.39 22.06 7.79
CA LEU A 285 -0.29 20.86 6.95
C LEU A 285 -0.66 19.58 7.72
N ALA A 286 -0.20 19.45 8.96
CA ALA A 286 -0.46 18.30 9.82
C ALA A 286 -1.94 18.19 10.22
N ASP A 287 -2.57 19.30 10.61
CA ASP A 287 -3.98 19.34 10.97
C ASP A 287 -4.87 19.04 9.76
N ALA A 288 -4.59 19.63 8.59
CA ALA A 288 -5.33 19.34 7.37
C ALA A 288 -5.15 17.87 6.89
N GLY A 289 -3.95 17.30 7.06
CA GLY A 289 -3.70 15.88 6.82
C GLY A 289 -4.52 14.97 7.74
N TYR A 290 -4.58 15.31 9.02
CA TYR A 290 -5.39 14.58 10.00
C TYR A 290 -6.89 14.62 9.65
N GLU A 291 -7.43 15.77 9.34
CA GLU A 291 -8.82 15.91 8.90
C GLU A 291 -9.09 15.09 7.63
N PHE A 292 -8.17 15.12 6.67
CA PHE A 292 -8.31 14.34 5.45
C PHE A 292 -8.38 12.84 5.72
N VAL A 293 -7.50 12.29 6.56
CA VAL A 293 -7.50 10.84 6.84
C VAL A 293 -8.72 10.44 7.65
N MET A 294 -9.12 11.24 8.64
CA MET A 294 -10.28 10.94 9.49
C MET A 294 -11.59 10.96 8.71
N ASN A 295 -11.75 11.90 7.77
CA ASN A 295 -12.98 12.04 7.01
C ASN A 295 -13.07 11.13 5.76
N ASN A 296 -11.95 10.49 5.34
CA ASN A 296 -11.95 9.77 4.06
C ASN A 296 -11.37 8.36 4.11
N LEU A 297 -10.48 8.04 5.07
CA LEU A 297 -9.62 6.86 4.96
C LEU A 297 -9.68 5.92 6.17
N THR A 298 -10.58 6.12 7.11
CA THR A 298 -10.76 5.20 8.25
C THR A 298 -11.67 4.03 7.90
N TRP A 299 -11.66 2.98 8.73
CA TRP A 299 -12.57 1.85 8.56
C TRP A 299 -14.03 2.25 8.69
N GLU A 300 -14.36 3.18 9.59
CA GLU A 300 -15.71 3.67 9.80
C GLU A 300 -16.31 4.27 8.52
N ILE A 301 -15.48 4.96 7.74
CA ILE A 301 -15.89 5.61 6.48
C ILE A 301 -15.94 4.61 5.32
N LEU A 302 -14.97 3.69 5.24
CA LEU A 302 -14.78 2.87 4.04
C LEU A 302 -15.45 1.49 4.12
N LEU A 303 -15.62 0.93 5.31
CA LEU A 303 -16.17 -0.40 5.50
C LEU A 303 -17.55 -0.61 4.86
N PRO A 304 -18.50 0.34 4.91
CA PRO A 304 -19.79 0.19 4.23
C PRO A 304 -19.65 -0.05 2.73
N LYS A 305 -18.63 0.56 2.09
CA LYS A 305 -18.35 0.36 0.65
C LYS A 305 -17.83 -1.06 0.37
N TYR A 306 -16.95 -1.57 1.26
CA TYR A 306 -16.47 -2.96 1.15
C TYR A 306 -17.60 -3.96 1.34
N VAL A 307 -18.43 -3.78 2.37
CA VAL A 307 -19.59 -4.65 2.63
C VAL A 307 -20.50 -4.69 1.42
N LYS A 308 -20.93 -3.51 0.96
CA LYS A 308 -21.80 -3.39 -0.22
C LYS A 308 -21.22 -4.08 -1.46
N PHE A 309 -19.94 -3.91 -1.73
CA PHE A 309 -19.27 -4.55 -2.87
C PHE A 309 -19.42 -6.08 -2.85
N TYR A 310 -19.18 -6.72 -1.71
CA TYR A 310 -19.32 -8.17 -1.62
C TYR A 310 -20.78 -8.63 -1.65
N GLU A 311 -21.71 -7.87 -1.09
CA GLU A 311 -23.15 -8.15 -1.17
C GLU A 311 -23.67 -8.07 -2.60
N ASP A 312 -23.26 -7.03 -3.35
CA ASP A 312 -23.65 -6.84 -4.75
C ASP A 312 -23.10 -7.96 -5.64
N LEU A 313 -21.87 -8.43 -5.36
CA LEU A 313 -21.29 -9.59 -6.03
C LEU A 313 -22.04 -10.89 -5.77
N GLN A 314 -22.65 -11.05 -4.62
CA GLN A 314 -23.46 -12.24 -4.31
C GLN A 314 -24.76 -12.28 -5.09
N LYS A 315 -25.34 -11.10 -5.38
CA LYS A 315 -26.63 -10.95 -6.07
C LYS A 315 -26.51 -11.02 -7.59
N SER A 316 -25.33 -10.75 -8.15
CA SER A 316 -25.01 -10.77 -9.59
C SER A 316 -24.57 -12.15 -10.07
#